data_e01dd607e10d0667857c649caf129423
#
_entry.id   e01dd607e10d0667857c649caf129423
#
_cell.length_a   1.000
_cell.length_b   1.000
_cell.length_c   1.000
_cell.angle_alpha   90.00
_cell.angle_beta   90.00
_cell.angle_gamma   90.00
#
_symmetry.space_group_name_H-M   'P 1'
#
loop_
_entity.id
_entity.type
_entity.pdbx_description
1 polymer ?
#
loop_
_entity_poly.entity_id
_entity_poly.type
_entity_poly.pdbx_seq_one_letter_code
_entity_poly.pdbx_strand_id
1 'polypeptide(L)'
;MTTIKLYKHFFILFSLTILLGCGKPDTSQLIDKALEAEHRTPSYVQRDKYRHPKETLLFFGLDPEQSIIEITPGYGWYTEILAPLIRNKGQYSYTSLRLHEKINPFFVKLESAFKEKMEKNPDIYDQLRWVHFNPKQPEFAPN
;
A
#
# COMPACT_ATOMS: atom_id res chain seq x y z
N MET A 1 38.59 71.46 -6.75
CA MET A 1 37.22 71.01 -6.30
C MET A 1 36.91 69.81 -7.09
N THR A 2 37.09 68.61 -6.49
CA THR A 2 36.95 67.30 -7.16
C THR A 2 35.75 66.59 -6.59
N THR A 3 34.72 66.45 -7.39
CA THR A 3 33.47 65.83 -6.99
C THR A 3 33.59 64.30 -7.15
N ILE A 4 33.56 63.59 -6.02
CA ILE A 4 33.58 62.18 -5.94
C ILE A 4 32.14 61.66 -6.23
N LYS A 5 31.92 60.97 -7.37
CA LYS A 5 30.71 60.30 -7.67
C LYS A 5 30.67 58.97 -6.93
N LEU A 6 29.78 58.89 -5.95
CA LEU A 6 29.52 57.69 -5.16
C LEU A 6 28.62 56.72 -5.98
N TYR A 7 29.20 55.68 -6.56
CA TYR A 7 28.45 54.61 -7.22
C TYR A 7 27.85 53.69 -6.14
N LYS A 8 26.54 53.81 -5.92
CA LYS A 8 25.78 52.86 -5.14
C LYS A 8 25.64 51.57 -5.93
N HIS A 9 26.41 50.53 -5.60
CA HIS A 9 26.19 49.20 -6.11
C HIS A 9 24.97 48.63 -5.38
N PHE A 10 23.88 48.57 -6.13
CA PHE A 10 22.65 47.89 -5.70
C PHE A 10 22.86 46.41 -5.97
N PHE A 11 23.31 45.66 -4.95
CA PHE A 11 23.37 44.20 -4.97
C PHE A 11 21.95 43.65 -4.88
N ILE A 12 21.36 43.29 -6.02
CA ILE A 12 20.15 42.50 -6.05
C ILE A 12 20.53 41.07 -5.69
N LEU A 13 20.35 40.71 -4.42
CA LEU A 13 20.38 39.32 -3.99
C LEU A 13 19.12 38.63 -4.59
N PHE A 14 19.30 37.99 -5.76
CA PHE A 14 18.32 37.10 -6.33
C PHE A 14 18.33 35.82 -5.47
N SER A 15 17.52 35.81 -4.40
CA SER A 15 17.28 34.64 -3.58
C SER A 15 16.53 33.62 -4.43
N LEU A 16 17.29 32.68 -5.01
CA LEU A 16 16.74 31.47 -5.70
C LEU A 16 16.18 30.56 -4.62
N THR A 17 14.94 30.79 -4.22
CA THR A 17 14.17 29.85 -3.42
C THR A 17 13.89 28.63 -4.28
N ILE A 18 14.75 27.61 -4.13
CA ILE A 18 14.48 26.26 -4.64
C ILE A 18 13.30 25.74 -3.81
N LEU A 19 12.09 25.88 -4.36
CA LEU A 19 10.92 25.14 -3.88
C LEU A 19 11.19 23.66 -4.16
N LEU A 20 11.84 23.00 -3.20
CA LEU A 20 11.81 21.54 -3.10
C LEU A 20 10.35 21.17 -2.84
N GLY A 21 9.58 21.09 -3.91
CA GLY A 21 8.26 20.52 -3.90
C GLY A 21 8.43 19.04 -3.51
N CYS A 22 8.22 18.75 -2.23
CA CYS A 22 8.04 17.38 -1.76
C CYS A 22 6.72 16.89 -2.36
N GLY A 23 6.72 16.59 -3.66
CA GLY A 23 5.59 16.00 -4.35
C GLY A 23 5.29 14.67 -3.69
N LYS A 24 4.01 14.46 -3.32
CA LYS A 24 3.53 13.15 -2.87
C LYS A 24 3.93 12.11 -3.93
N PRO A 25 4.57 11.00 -3.57
CA PRO A 25 4.98 10.02 -4.56
C PRO A 25 3.75 9.52 -5.33
N ASP A 26 3.90 9.42 -6.64
CA ASP A 26 2.85 8.90 -7.52
C ASP A 26 2.49 7.46 -7.13
N THR A 27 1.20 7.16 -7.03
CA THR A 27 0.70 5.82 -6.71
C THR A 27 1.29 4.74 -7.63
N SER A 28 1.51 5.06 -8.90
CA SER A 28 2.16 4.16 -9.86
C SER A 28 3.57 3.76 -9.40
N GLN A 29 4.38 4.71 -8.94
CA GLN A 29 5.73 4.45 -8.44
C GLN A 29 5.71 3.66 -7.12
N LEU A 30 4.73 3.91 -6.27
CA LEU A 30 4.57 3.15 -5.02
C LEU A 30 4.20 1.69 -5.31
N ILE A 31 3.36 1.43 -6.31
CA ILE A 31 3.02 0.08 -6.75
C ILE A 31 4.28 -0.62 -7.32
N ASP A 32 5.06 0.03 -8.17
CA ASP A 32 6.30 -0.53 -8.70
C ASP A 32 7.23 -0.97 -7.57
N LYS A 33 7.45 -0.10 -6.60
CA LYS A 33 8.27 -0.41 -5.41
C LYS A 33 7.72 -1.60 -4.61
N ALA A 34 6.39 -1.70 -4.46
CA ALA A 34 5.77 -2.82 -3.76
C ALA A 34 5.92 -4.14 -4.55
N LEU A 35 5.89 -4.09 -5.88
CA LEU A 35 6.07 -5.25 -6.75
C LEU A 35 7.51 -5.79 -6.74
N GLU A 36 8.50 -4.93 -6.53
CA GLU A 36 9.93 -5.26 -6.48
C GLU A 36 10.41 -5.61 -5.07
N ALA A 37 9.54 -5.57 -4.06
CA ALA A 37 9.92 -5.75 -2.67
C ALA A 37 10.41 -7.18 -2.37
N GLU A 38 11.52 -7.30 -1.63
CA GLU A 38 12.21 -8.58 -1.34
C GLU A 38 11.38 -9.60 -0.55
N HIS A 39 10.41 -9.11 0.25
CA HIS A 39 9.54 -9.99 1.05
C HIS A 39 8.55 -10.80 0.20
N ARG A 40 8.40 -10.48 -1.08
CA ARG A 40 7.42 -11.14 -1.95
C ARG A 40 7.82 -12.57 -2.26
N THR A 41 6.87 -13.47 -2.13
CA THR A 41 7.03 -14.90 -2.44
C THR A 41 7.41 -15.09 -3.92
N PRO A 42 8.54 -15.74 -4.26
CA PRO A 42 9.00 -15.86 -5.65
C PRO A 42 7.96 -16.46 -6.62
N SER A 43 7.20 -17.45 -6.18
CA SER A 43 6.12 -18.04 -6.99
C SER A 43 4.96 -17.07 -7.24
N TYR A 44 4.80 -16.03 -6.40
CA TYR A 44 3.81 -14.99 -6.60
C TYR A 44 4.30 -13.95 -7.60
N VAL A 45 5.56 -13.55 -7.50
CA VAL A 45 6.19 -12.65 -8.48
C VAL A 45 6.09 -13.23 -9.90
N GLN A 46 6.31 -14.55 -10.06
CA GLN A 46 6.15 -15.22 -11.37
C GLN A 46 4.73 -15.12 -11.95
N ARG A 47 3.71 -14.90 -11.12
CA ARG A 47 2.32 -14.77 -11.56
C ARG A 47 1.97 -13.36 -12.00
N ASP A 48 2.76 -12.34 -11.65
CA ASP A 48 2.47 -10.93 -11.95
C ASP A 48 2.32 -10.69 -13.45
N LYS A 49 3.16 -11.34 -14.27
CA LYS A 49 3.09 -11.26 -15.74
C LYS A 49 1.74 -11.72 -16.35
N TYR A 50 0.97 -12.53 -15.60
CA TYR A 50 -0.34 -13.00 -16.04
C TYR A 50 -1.49 -12.26 -15.36
N ARG A 51 -1.23 -11.67 -14.20
CA ARG A 51 -2.26 -11.02 -13.37
C ARG A 51 -2.25 -9.51 -13.45
N HIS A 52 -1.21 -8.94 -14.05
CA HIS A 52 -1.07 -7.50 -14.30
C HIS A 52 -1.45 -6.65 -13.08
N PRO A 53 -0.80 -6.87 -11.90
CA PRO A 53 -1.23 -6.22 -10.65
C PRO A 53 -1.18 -4.70 -10.71
N LYS A 54 -0.18 -4.13 -11.37
CA LYS A 54 -0.04 -2.68 -11.49
C LYS A 54 -1.21 -2.08 -12.24
N GLU A 55 -1.47 -2.60 -13.42
CA GLU A 55 -2.55 -2.14 -14.30
C GLU A 55 -3.91 -2.31 -13.61
N THR A 56 -4.09 -3.44 -12.91
CA THR A 56 -5.32 -3.73 -12.17
C THR A 56 -5.54 -2.74 -11.04
N LEU A 57 -4.53 -2.48 -10.22
CA LEU A 57 -4.63 -1.56 -9.09
C LEU A 57 -4.84 -0.11 -9.54
N LEU A 58 -4.16 0.31 -10.61
CA LEU A 58 -4.38 1.64 -11.22
C LEU A 58 -5.78 1.76 -11.83
N PHE A 59 -6.28 0.71 -12.50
CA PHE A 59 -7.63 0.69 -13.06
C PHE A 59 -8.70 0.86 -11.97
N PHE A 60 -8.53 0.23 -10.80
CA PHE A 60 -9.42 0.42 -9.66
C PHE A 60 -9.22 1.75 -8.92
N GLY A 61 -8.30 2.58 -9.36
CA GLY A 61 -8.04 3.88 -8.75
C GLY A 61 -7.46 3.77 -7.33
N LEU A 62 -6.56 2.79 -7.12
CA LEU A 62 -5.92 2.61 -5.82
C LEU A 62 -5.29 3.92 -5.33
N ASP A 63 -5.70 4.36 -4.15
CA ASP A 63 -5.04 5.41 -3.38
C ASP A 63 -4.53 4.81 -2.05
N PRO A 64 -3.22 4.90 -1.76
CA PRO A 64 -2.66 4.36 -0.52
C PRO A 64 -3.25 4.93 0.78
N GLU A 65 -3.94 6.06 0.73
CA GLU A 65 -4.57 6.69 1.89
C GLU A 65 -6.00 6.21 2.14
N GLN A 66 -6.54 5.37 1.25
CA GLN A 66 -7.89 4.83 1.39
C GLN A 66 -7.97 3.69 2.41
N SER A 67 -9.20 3.39 2.82
CA SER A 67 -9.53 2.14 3.49
C SER A 67 -9.82 1.06 2.44
N ILE A 68 -9.07 -0.03 2.49
CA ILE A 68 -9.16 -1.15 1.56
C ILE A 68 -9.53 -2.41 2.30
N ILE A 69 -10.43 -3.19 1.71
CA ILE A 69 -10.80 -4.52 2.22
C ILE A 69 -10.50 -5.56 1.15
N GLU A 70 -9.60 -6.48 1.44
CA GLU A 70 -9.36 -7.66 0.62
C GLU A 70 -10.30 -8.79 1.04
N ILE A 71 -11.21 -9.16 0.14
CA ILE A 71 -12.14 -10.26 0.39
C ILE A 71 -11.44 -11.58 0.04
N THR A 72 -11.23 -12.42 1.05
CA THR A 72 -10.59 -13.73 0.90
C THR A 72 -9.18 -13.66 0.29
N PRO A 73 -8.17 -13.21 1.04
CA PRO A 73 -6.80 -13.02 0.54
C PRO A 73 -6.15 -14.33 0.02
N GLY A 74 -6.74 -15.48 0.31
CA GLY A 74 -6.13 -16.76 -0.03
C GLY A 74 -4.81 -16.96 0.72
N TYR A 75 -3.74 -17.18 0.00
CA TYR A 75 -2.38 -17.22 0.55
C TYR A 75 -1.69 -15.85 0.57
N GLY A 76 -2.41 -14.75 0.27
CA GLY A 76 -1.93 -13.37 0.40
C GLY A 76 -1.14 -12.82 -0.79
N TRP A 77 -1.50 -13.18 -2.03
CA TRP A 77 -0.81 -12.67 -3.20
C TRP A 77 -0.96 -11.14 -3.35
N TYR A 78 -2.19 -10.59 -3.27
CA TYR A 78 -2.41 -9.15 -3.22
C TYR A 78 -1.97 -8.54 -1.89
N THR A 79 -2.08 -9.28 -0.79
CA THR A 79 -1.66 -8.82 0.53
C THR A 79 -0.17 -8.43 0.54
N GLU A 80 0.70 -9.21 -0.14
CA GLU A 80 2.13 -8.90 -0.25
C GLU A 80 2.41 -7.57 -0.97
N ILE A 81 1.49 -7.12 -1.83
CA ILE A 81 1.60 -5.85 -2.57
C ILE A 81 0.96 -4.71 -1.76
N LEU A 82 -0.27 -4.93 -1.28
CA LEU A 82 -1.09 -3.90 -0.67
C LEU A 82 -0.64 -3.54 0.76
N ALA A 83 -0.22 -4.51 1.56
CA ALA A 83 0.14 -4.25 2.95
C ALA A 83 1.25 -3.21 3.10
N PRO A 84 2.42 -3.32 2.46
CA PRO A 84 3.47 -2.32 2.57
C PRO A 84 3.09 -0.99 1.90
N LEU A 85 2.24 -1.02 0.89
CA LEU A 85 1.82 0.15 0.14
C LEU A 85 0.86 1.04 0.95
N ILE A 86 -0.06 0.43 1.71
CA ILE A 86 -1.07 1.12 2.54
C ILE A 86 -0.53 1.48 3.93
N ARG A 87 0.48 0.74 4.42
CA ARG A 87 1.04 0.88 5.76
C ARG A 87 1.38 2.34 6.08
N ASN A 88 0.94 2.82 7.25
CA ASN A 88 1.13 4.19 7.74
C ASN A 88 0.48 5.30 6.87
N LYS A 89 -0.43 4.96 5.97
CA LYS A 89 -1.12 5.92 5.10
C LYS A 89 -2.64 5.76 5.19
N GLY A 90 -3.13 4.57 4.86
CA GLY A 90 -4.53 4.21 4.89
C GLY A 90 -4.82 3.08 5.88
N GLN A 91 -5.94 2.41 5.67
CA GLN A 91 -6.31 1.23 6.45
C GLN A 91 -6.45 0.02 5.53
N TYR A 92 -5.75 -1.07 5.87
CA TYR A 92 -5.89 -2.32 5.15
C TYR A 92 -6.52 -3.39 6.01
N SER A 93 -7.67 -3.89 5.56
CA SER A 93 -8.43 -4.93 6.22
C SER A 93 -8.57 -6.16 5.32
N TYR A 94 -8.74 -7.33 5.90
CA TYR A 94 -9.01 -8.56 5.15
C TYR A 94 -10.13 -9.37 5.80
N THR A 95 -10.83 -10.15 4.99
CA THR A 95 -11.87 -11.05 5.47
C THR A 95 -11.49 -12.50 5.26
N SER A 96 -11.99 -13.40 6.10
CA SER A 96 -11.93 -14.84 5.86
C SER A 96 -13.33 -15.39 5.54
N LEU A 97 -13.38 -16.37 4.66
CA LEU A 97 -14.64 -17.05 4.31
C LEU A 97 -15.05 -18.07 5.39
N ARG A 98 -15.35 -17.60 6.59
CA ARG A 98 -16.03 -18.44 7.58
C ARG A 98 -17.54 -18.45 7.30
N LEU A 99 -17.94 -19.08 6.20
CA LEU A 99 -19.31 -19.01 5.71
C LEU A 99 -20.29 -19.96 6.42
N HIS A 100 -19.82 -21.01 7.11
CA HIS A 100 -20.68 -22.01 7.75
C HIS A 100 -20.01 -22.73 8.93
N GLU A 101 -20.83 -23.30 9.82
CA GLU A 101 -20.41 -24.12 10.95
C GLU A 101 -19.57 -25.36 10.56
N LYS A 102 -19.73 -25.86 9.32
CA LYS A 102 -18.89 -26.91 8.73
C LYS A 102 -17.87 -26.30 7.80
N ILE A 103 -16.75 -25.85 8.35
CA ILE A 103 -15.65 -25.26 7.58
C ILE A 103 -14.92 -26.39 6.84
N ASN A 104 -14.79 -26.25 5.51
CA ASN A 104 -13.96 -27.16 4.73
C ASN A 104 -12.49 -27.08 5.24
N PRO A 105 -11.84 -28.22 5.55
CA PRO A 105 -10.45 -28.25 6.04
C PRO A 105 -9.45 -27.50 5.15
N PHE A 106 -9.73 -27.41 3.86
CA PHE A 106 -8.93 -26.64 2.92
C PHE A 106 -8.88 -25.14 3.31
N PHE A 107 -10.02 -24.53 3.64
CA PHE A 107 -10.07 -23.12 4.04
C PHE A 107 -9.42 -22.87 5.39
N VAL A 108 -9.52 -23.83 6.31
CA VAL A 108 -8.81 -23.75 7.60
C VAL A 108 -7.30 -23.73 7.38
N LYS A 109 -6.79 -24.62 6.52
CA LYS A 109 -5.36 -24.67 6.18
C LYS A 109 -4.89 -23.38 5.50
N LEU A 110 -5.70 -22.85 4.58
CA LEU A 110 -5.43 -21.61 3.87
C LEU A 110 -5.30 -20.43 4.84
N GLU A 111 -6.26 -20.28 5.74
CA GLU A 111 -6.29 -19.21 6.75
C GLU A 111 -5.11 -19.33 7.72
N SER A 112 -4.79 -20.55 8.16
CA SER A 112 -3.65 -20.80 9.05
C SER A 112 -2.32 -20.42 8.36
N ALA A 113 -2.13 -20.82 7.11
CA ALA A 113 -0.93 -20.48 6.35
C ALA A 113 -0.82 -18.97 6.09
N PHE A 114 -1.95 -18.30 5.85
CA PHE A 114 -1.98 -16.84 5.70
C PHE A 114 -1.58 -16.15 7.02
N LYS A 115 -2.16 -16.53 8.16
CA LYS A 115 -1.83 -15.98 9.47
C LYS A 115 -0.37 -16.20 9.82
N GLU A 116 0.14 -17.40 9.64
CA GLU A 116 1.55 -17.74 9.90
C GLU A 116 2.50 -16.84 9.08
N LYS A 117 2.17 -16.58 7.81
CA LYS A 117 2.93 -15.64 6.96
C LYS A 117 2.94 -14.23 7.55
N MET A 118 1.79 -13.72 8.00
CA MET A 118 1.68 -12.38 8.57
C MET A 118 2.47 -12.26 9.88
N GLU A 119 2.38 -13.26 10.75
CA GLU A 119 3.07 -13.30 12.03
C GLU A 119 4.60 -13.37 11.90
N LYS A 120 5.11 -14.00 10.83
CA LYS A 120 6.55 -14.08 10.56
C LYS A 120 7.17 -12.76 10.07
N ASN A 121 6.36 -11.81 9.61
CA ASN A 121 6.83 -10.55 9.05
C ASN A 121 6.04 -9.35 9.62
N PRO A 122 6.10 -9.14 10.96
CA PRO A 122 5.30 -8.10 11.62
C PRO A 122 5.60 -6.70 11.09
N ASP A 123 6.84 -6.41 10.72
CA ASP A 123 7.23 -5.10 10.16
C ASP A 123 6.47 -4.72 8.89
N ILE A 124 5.87 -5.69 8.21
CA ILE A 124 5.09 -5.48 6.98
C ILE A 124 3.58 -5.56 7.28
N TYR A 125 3.17 -6.48 8.15
CA TYR A 125 1.78 -6.90 8.27
C TYR A 125 1.10 -6.57 9.60
N ASP A 126 1.78 -5.94 10.56
CA ASP A 126 1.25 -5.61 11.90
C ASP A 126 0.03 -4.68 11.90
N GLN A 127 -0.18 -3.94 10.80
CA GLN A 127 -1.31 -3.02 10.66
C GLN A 127 -2.51 -3.61 9.91
N LEU A 128 -2.43 -4.89 9.51
CA LEU A 128 -3.56 -5.58 8.89
C LEU A 128 -4.65 -5.84 9.93
N ARG A 129 -5.90 -5.57 9.54
CA ARG A 129 -7.06 -5.80 10.38
C ARG A 129 -7.92 -6.91 9.81
N TRP A 130 -8.19 -7.91 10.66
CA TRP A 130 -9.21 -8.88 10.32
C TRP A 130 -10.61 -8.28 10.56
N VAL A 131 -11.51 -8.43 9.58
CA VAL A 131 -12.92 -8.04 9.71
C VAL A 131 -13.82 -9.23 9.41
N HIS A 132 -14.88 -9.35 10.18
CA HIS A 132 -15.87 -10.39 9.94
C HIS A 132 -16.70 -10.04 8.72
N PHE A 133 -16.83 -10.98 7.78
CA PHE A 133 -17.69 -10.84 6.62
C PHE A 133 -18.82 -11.85 6.68
N ASN A 134 -20.04 -11.35 6.82
CA ASN A 134 -21.26 -12.18 6.68
C ASN A 134 -21.93 -11.84 5.34
N PRO A 135 -21.92 -12.73 4.35
CA PRO A 135 -22.51 -12.45 3.03
C PRO A 135 -24.03 -12.25 3.06
N LYS A 136 -24.71 -12.68 4.14
CA LYS A 136 -26.15 -12.43 4.34
C LYS A 136 -26.42 -11.05 4.95
N GLN A 137 -25.45 -10.46 5.60
CA GLN A 137 -25.49 -9.14 6.21
C GLN A 137 -24.12 -8.49 6.03
N PRO A 138 -23.80 -7.96 4.84
CA PRO A 138 -22.48 -7.42 4.55
C PRO A 138 -22.27 -6.09 5.28
N GLU A 139 -21.77 -6.15 6.50
CA GLU A 139 -21.30 -5.01 7.25
C GLU A 139 -19.78 -4.93 7.08
N PHE A 140 -19.31 -3.96 6.29
CA PHE A 140 -17.90 -3.77 5.98
C PHE A 140 -17.21 -2.73 6.86
N ALA A 141 -17.99 -2.02 7.68
CA ALA A 141 -17.42 -1.00 8.56
C ALA A 141 -17.23 -1.57 9.96
N PRO A 142 -16.07 -1.42 10.59
CA PRO A 142 -15.98 -1.52 12.03
C PRO A 142 -16.79 -0.37 12.64
N ASN A 143 -17.76 -0.69 13.48
CA ASN A 143 -18.42 0.27 14.36
C ASN A 143 -17.38 0.94 15.27
#